data_62299c02b1d3c1683f185ab16ba8cea8
#
_entry.id   62299c02b1d3c1683f185ab16ba8cea8
#
_cell.length_a   1.000
_cell.length_b   1.000
_cell.length_c   1.000
_cell.angle_alpha   90.00
_cell.angle_beta   90.00
_cell.angle_gamma   90.00
#
_symmetry.space_group_name_H-M   'P 1'
#
loop_
_entity.id
_entity.type
_entity.pdbx_description
1 polymer ?
#
loop_
_entity_poly.entity_id
_entity_poly.type
_entity_poly.pdbx_seq_one_letter_code
_entity_poly.pdbx_strand_id
1 'polypeptide(L)'
;AIGLPPGSVTGAGQGVMEIGFAKGQAPEFALSSDLAGVGLRLPQLDWALGASQLGRLDVTGRLGEVPEITALGLSGAGLEARGRVSLNAGGGLDRAEFSRVTLGGWFDAPVALVGRGAGAAPRVEVTGGTVDLRQTSLGGSGDGATGGQGVPIALQLERLQISEGLALTEFRG
;
A
#
# COMPACT_ATOMS: atom_id res chain seq x y z
N ALA A 1 5.00 -9.32 -11.32
CA ALA A 1 5.42 -8.47 -10.20
C ALA A 1 4.29 -7.50 -9.89
N ILE A 2 3.81 -7.47 -8.65
CA ILE A 2 2.61 -6.72 -8.19
C ILE A 2 2.89 -5.19 -8.11
N GLY A 3 3.64 -4.62 -9.06
CA GLY A 3 3.85 -3.16 -9.12
C GLY A 3 4.70 -2.55 -7.99
N LEU A 4 5.28 -3.36 -7.12
CA LEU A 4 6.23 -2.86 -6.12
C LEU A 4 7.59 -2.58 -6.77
N PRO A 5 8.28 -1.48 -6.38
CA PRO A 5 9.62 -1.19 -6.86
C PRO A 5 10.59 -2.36 -6.58
N PRO A 6 11.59 -2.58 -7.42
CA PRO A 6 12.64 -3.57 -7.12
C PRO A 6 13.29 -3.26 -5.77
N GLY A 7 13.47 -4.30 -4.95
CA GLY A 7 14.05 -4.15 -3.60
C GLY A 7 13.07 -3.74 -2.50
N SER A 8 11.79 -3.55 -2.81
CA SER A 8 10.76 -3.26 -1.79
C SER A 8 10.51 -4.44 -0.84
N VAL A 9 10.84 -5.65 -1.26
CA VAL A 9 10.71 -6.87 -0.46
C VAL A 9 12.05 -7.57 -0.41
N THR A 10 12.54 -7.88 0.77
CA THR A 10 13.81 -8.59 1.01
C THR A 10 13.62 -9.68 2.05
N GLY A 11 14.56 -10.63 2.10
CA GLY A 11 14.51 -11.71 3.06
C GLY A 11 13.58 -12.85 2.64
N ALA A 12 13.28 -13.73 3.60
CA ALA A 12 12.36 -14.86 3.45
C ALA A 12 11.59 -15.05 4.76
N GLY A 13 10.30 -15.24 4.65
CA GLY A 13 9.40 -15.48 5.78
C GLY A 13 8.60 -16.76 5.60
N GLN A 14 7.86 -17.09 6.63
CA GLN A 14 6.91 -18.20 6.63
C GLN A 14 5.49 -17.70 6.56
N GLY A 15 4.61 -18.51 6.01
CA GLY A 15 3.19 -18.23 5.96
C GLY A 15 2.39 -19.52 5.80
N VAL A 16 1.14 -19.47 6.16
CA VAL A 16 0.17 -20.55 5.96
C VAL A 16 -0.70 -20.18 4.78
N MET A 17 -0.80 -21.07 3.80
CA MET A 17 -1.67 -20.90 2.64
C MET A 17 -2.69 -22.04 2.60
N GLU A 18 -3.94 -21.67 2.55
CA GLU A 18 -5.07 -22.59 2.36
C GLU A 18 -5.66 -22.37 0.97
N ILE A 19 -6.00 -23.45 0.27
CA ILE A 19 -6.64 -23.38 -1.04
C ILE A 19 -7.90 -24.24 -1.01
N GLY A 20 -9.04 -23.59 -1.26
CA GLY A 20 -10.34 -24.23 -1.35
C GLY A 20 -10.74 -24.49 -2.80
N PHE A 21 -11.26 -25.68 -3.07
CA PHE A 21 -11.75 -26.09 -4.39
C PHE A 21 -13.24 -26.41 -4.30
N ALA A 22 -14.03 -25.76 -5.15
CA ALA A 22 -15.44 -26.08 -5.33
C ALA A 22 -15.73 -26.35 -6.80
N LYS A 23 -16.59 -27.35 -7.07
CA LYS A 23 -16.92 -27.76 -8.44
C LYS A 23 -17.56 -26.60 -9.21
N GLY A 24 -16.97 -26.24 -10.34
CA GLY A 24 -17.49 -25.17 -11.21
C GLY A 24 -17.23 -23.75 -10.71
N GLN A 25 -16.40 -23.58 -9.69
CA GLN A 25 -15.95 -22.26 -9.18
C GLN A 25 -14.43 -22.13 -9.28
N ALA A 26 -13.96 -20.89 -9.41
CA ALA A 26 -12.54 -20.61 -9.32
C ALA A 26 -12.04 -20.95 -7.90
N PRO A 27 -10.87 -21.59 -7.77
CA PRO A 27 -10.29 -21.87 -6.46
C PRO A 27 -10.12 -20.61 -5.62
N GLU A 28 -10.47 -20.68 -4.36
CA GLU A 28 -10.23 -19.61 -3.40
C GLU A 28 -8.94 -19.89 -2.63
N PHE A 29 -8.24 -18.84 -2.24
CA PHE A 29 -7.06 -18.99 -1.39
C PHE A 29 -7.10 -18.00 -0.22
N ALA A 30 -6.50 -18.42 0.88
CA ALA A 30 -6.20 -17.59 2.02
C ALA A 30 -4.72 -17.77 2.39
N LEU A 31 -4.00 -16.67 2.54
CA LEU A 31 -2.61 -16.62 2.97
C LEU A 31 -2.50 -15.77 4.22
N SER A 32 -1.84 -16.28 5.24
CA SER A 32 -1.49 -15.53 6.44
C SER A 32 0.00 -15.66 6.76
N SER A 33 0.63 -14.58 7.21
CA SER A 33 2.03 -14.54 7.61
C SER A 33 2.24 -13.50 8.71
N ASP A 34 3.16 -13.78 9.64
CA ASP A 34 3.64 -12.83 10.65
C ASP A 34 4.78 -11.93 10.13
N LEU A 35 5.17 -12.11 8.87
CA LEU A 35 6.26 -11.39 8.20
C LEU A 35 7.63 -11.52 8.89
N ALA A 36 7.80 -12.46 9.82
CA ALA A 36 9.09 -12.71 10.44
C ALA A 36 10.13 -13.10 9.37
N GLY A 37 11.27 -12.43 9.36
CA GLY A 37 12.32 -12.62 8.34
C GLY A 37 12.11 -11.86 7.04
N VAL A 38 11.00 -11.17 6.85
CA VAL A 38 10.70 -10.36 5.66
C VAL A 38 10.94 -8.89 5.95
N GLY A 39 11.80 -8.26 5.16
CA GLY A 39 11.94 -6.82 5.14
C GLY A 39 11.02 -6.21 4.06
N LEU A 40 10.21 -5.24 4.44
CA LEU A 40 9.39 -4.46 3.52
C LEU A 40 9.83 -3.01 3.54
N ARG A 41 9.90 -2.37 2.39
CA ARG A 41 10.25 -0.96 2.28
C ARG A 41 9.36 -0.25 1.26
N LEU A 42 8.76 0.85 1.68
CA LEU A 42 7.97 1.75 0.86
C LEU A 42 8.59 3.16 0.95
N PRO A 43 9.60 3.46 0.11
CA PRO A 43 10.34 4.73 0.19
C PRO A 43 9.44 5.96 0.02
N GLN A 44 8.36 5.82 -0.74
CA GLN A 44 7.40 6.91 -0.99
C GLN A 44 6.64 7.35 0.27
N LEU A 45 6.60 6.48 1.29
CA LEU A 45 5.94 6.73 2.57
C LEU A 45 6.95 6.90 3.71
N ASP A 46 8.25 6.88 3.40
CA ASP A 46 9.35 6.82 4.40
C ASP A 46 9.10 5.71 5.44
N TRP A 47 8.57 4.56 4.96
CA TRP A 47 8.19 3.44 5.83
C TRP A 47 8.99 2.20 5.50
N ALA A 48 9.40 1.49 6.55
CA ALA A 48 10.03 0.20 6.45
C ALA A 48 9.63 -0.72 7.61
N LEU A 49 9.43 -1.99 7.31
CA LEU A 49 9.36 -3.08 8.27
C LEU A 49 10.68 -3.85 8.17
N GLY A 50 11.48 -3.84 9.23
CA GLY A 50 12.72 -4.60 9.28
C GLY A 50 12.45 -6.10 9.41
N ALA A 51 13.33 -6.94 8.85
CA ALA A 51 13.20 -8.40 8.91
C ALA A 51 13.19 -8.99 10.34
N SER A 52 13.67 -8.24 11.33
CA SER A 52 13.60 -8.61 12.75
C SER A 52 12.31 -8.15 13.45
N GLN A 53 11.48 -7.38 12.78
CA GLN A 53 10.21 -6.90 13.31
C GLN A 53 9.08 -7.82 12.87
N LEU A 54 8.09 -7.96 13.73
CA LEU A 54 6.88 -8.69 13.40
C LEU A 54 5.89 -7.74 12.71
N GLY A 55 5.22 -8.28 11.74
CA GLY A 55 4.07 -7.69 11.08
C GLY A 55 2.97 -8.73 10.93
N ARG A 56 1.94 -8.39 10.19
CA ARG A 56 0.88 -9.31 9.81
C ARG A 56 0.45 -9.04 8.38
N LEU A 57 0.41 -10.09 7.60
CA LEU A 57 -0.14 -10.10 6.26
C LEU A 57 -1.24 -11.15 6.19
N ASP A 58 -2.43 -10.72 5.84
CA ASP A 58 -3.56 -11.61 5.53
C ASP A 58 -4.03 -11.26 4.12
N VAL A 59 -4.11 -12.28 3.26
CA VAL A 59 -4.56 -12.12 1.87
C VAL A 59 -5.58 -13.20 1.55
N THR A 60 -6.72 -12.83 1.02
CA THR A 60 -7.69 -13.77 0.45
C THR A 60 -8.00 -13.40 -0.99
N GLY A 61 -8.32 -14.40 -1.78
CA GLY A 61 -8.61 -14.15 -3.19
C GLY A 61 -9.10 -15.37 -3.93
N ARG A 62 -9.22 -15.22 -5.24
CA ARG A 62 -9.64 -16.27 -6.19
C ARG A 62 -8.62 -16.44 -7.28
N LEU A 63 -8.36 -17.70 -7.63
CA LEU A 63 -7.44 -18.10 -8.70
C LEU A 63 -8.25 -18.41 -9.96
N GLY A 64 -8.68 -17.36 -10.67
CA GLY A 64 -9.33 -17.47 -11.98
C GLY A 64 -8.34 -17.28 -13.13
N GLU A 65 -8.83 -17.09 -14.36
CA GLU A 65 -7.98 -16.66 -15.50
C GLU A 65 -7.23 -15.37 -15.18
N VAL A 66 -7.89 -14.46 -14.48
CA VAL A 66 -7.27 -13.29 -13.86
C VAL A 66 -7.42 -13.47 -12.35
N PRO A 67 -6.33 -13.61 -11.61
CA PRO A 67 -6.37 -13.72 -10.15
C PRO A 67 -6.91 -12.42 -9.54
N GLU A 68 -7.74 -12.55 -8.51
CA GLU A 68 -8.32 -11.43 -7.77
C GLU A 68 -7.97 -11.55 -6.30
N ILE A 69 -7.47 -10.48 -5.70
CA ILE A 69 -7.27 -10.38 -4.25
C ILE A 69 -8.48 -9.65 -3.68
N THR A 70 -9.39 -10.41 -3.08
CA THR A 70 -10.66 -9.90 -2.57
C THR A 70 -10.50 -9.19 -1.23
N ALA A 71 -9.52 -9.57 -0.43
CA ALA A 71 -9.13 -8.85 0.77
C ALA A 71 -7.62 -8.94 0.99
N LEU A 72 -7.03 -7.83 1.40
CA LEU A 72 -5.64 -7.69 1.81
C LEU A 72 -5.60 -6.88 3.10
N GLY A 73 -4.95 -7.43 4.12
CA GLY A 73 -4.62 -6.76 5.36
C GLY A 73 -3.11 -6.79 5.57
N LEU A 74 -2.50 -5.65 5.80
CA LEU A 74 -1.09 -5.50 6.14
C LEU A 74 -0.96 -4.63 7.36
N SER A 75 -0.24 -5.09 8.38
CA SER A 75 0.10 -4.28 9.54
C SER A 75 1.53 -4.54 10.03
N GLY A 76 2.18 -3.52 10.56
CA GLY A 76 3.52 -3.59 11.13
C GLY A 76 4.24 -2.25 11.09
N ALA A 77 5.16 -2.02 12.00
CA ALA A 77 5.95 -0.78 12.11
C ALA A 77 5.12 0.51 11.99
N GLY A 78 3.92 0.53 12.61
CA GLY A 78 3.03 1.69 12.58
C GLY A 78 2.20 1.85 11.32
N LEU A 79 2.32 0.96 10.34
CA LEU A 79 1.44 0.89 9.17
C LEU A 79 0.27 -0.06 9.45
N GLU A 80 -0.93 0.35 9.11
CA GLU A 80 -2.10 -0.50 8.92
C GLU A 80 -2.75 -0.19 7.58
N ALA A 81 -2.96 -1.20 6.76
CA ALA A 81 -3.63 -1.06 5.48
C ALA A 81 -4.61 -2.21 5.26
N ARG A 82 -5.83 -1.90 4.82
CA ARG A 82 -6.85 -2.88 4.48
C ARG A 82 -7.49 -2.53 3.16
N GLY A 83 -7.56 -3.50 2.27
CA GLY A 83 -8.07 -3.24 0.94
C GLY A 83 -8.27 -4.47 0.10
N ARG A 84 -8.38 -4.25 -1.20
CA ARG A 84 -8.49 -5.26 -2.24
C ARG A 84 -7.61 -4.89 -3.42
N VAL A 85 -7.24 -5.88 -4.24
CA VAL A 85 -6.39 -5.65 -5.41
C VAL A 85 -6.99 -6.39 -6.60
N SER A 86 -7.19 -5.70 -7.70
CA SER A 86 -7.50 -6.27 -9.01
C SER A 86 -6.24 -6.26 -9.89
N LEU A 87 -6.08 -7.34 -10.64
CA LEU A 87 -5.01 -7.49 -11.60
C LEU A 87 -5.59 -7.46 -13.01
N ASN A 88 -4.82 -6.99 -13.98
CA ASN A 88 -5.18 -7.10 -15.38
C ASN A 88 -4.84 -8.51 -15.94
N ALA A 89 -5.30 -8.81 -17.15
CA ALA A 89 -5.07 -10.11 -17.80
C ALA A 89 -3.58 -10.48 -17.96
N GLY A 90 -2.67 -9.51 -17.94
CA GLY A 90 -1.22 -9.73 -17.96
C GLY A 90 -0.61 -9.95 -16.57
N GLY A 91 -1.41 -10.03 -15.51
CA GLY A 91 -0.96 -10.19 -14.13
C GLY A 91 -0.36 -8.94 -13.50
N GLY A 92 -0.42 -7.80 -14.19
CA GLY A 92 -0.03 -6.50 -13.64
C GLY A 92 -1.14 -5.89 -12.78
N LEU A 93 -0.77 -4.90 -11.97
CA LEU A 93 -1.74 -4.14 -11.19
C LEU A 93 -2.72 -3.43 -12.14
N ASP A 94 -4.02 -3.66 -11.93
CA ASP A 94 -5.09 -2.85 -12.48
C ASP A 94 -5.46 -1.76 -11.47
N ARG A 95 -5.93 -2.16 -10.30
CA ARG A 95 -6.28 -1.24 -9.22
C ARG A 95 -6.11 -1.90 -7.86
N ALA A 96 -5.55 -1.19 -6.89
CA ALA A 96 -5.62 -1.54 -5.48
C ALA A 96 -6.40 -0.46 -4.74
N GLU A 97 -7.39 -0.86 -3.97
CA GLU A 97 -8.23 0.04 -3.20
C GLU A 97 -8.10 -0.29 -1.73
N PHE A 98 -7.53 0.63 -0.98
CA PHE A 98 -7.42 0.54 0.47
C PHE A 98 -8.47 1.46 1.08
N SER A 99 -9.43 0.87 1.78
CA SER A 99 -10.49 1.61 2.46
C SER A 99 -9.95 2.47 3.59
N ARG A 100 -8.84 2.07 4.17
CA ARG A 100 -8.11 2.84 5.17
C ARG A 100 -6.65 2.44 5.16
N VAL A 101 -5.79 3.44 5.19
CA VAL A 101 -4.36 3.31 5.46
C VAL A 101 -4.03 4.25 6.60
N THR A 102 -3.43 3.73 7.66
CA THR A 102 -2.87 4.55 8.75
C THR A 102 -1.37 4.35 8.83
N LEU A 103 -0.62 5.40 9.08
CA LEU A 103 0.83 5.33 9.20
C LEU A 103 1.34 6.31 10.26
N GLY A 104 1.97 5.77 11.31
CA GLY A 104 2.70 6.52 12.32
C GLY A 104 1.91 7.64 13.03
N GLY A 105 0.57 7.61 12.95
CA GLY A 105 -0.29 8.65 13.51
C GLY A 105 -0.37 9.95 12.69
N TRP A 106 0.44 10.08 11.63
CA TRP A 106 0.45 11.26 10.78
C TRP A 106 -0.39 11.13 9.51
N PHE A 107 -0.69 9.92 9.09
CA PHE A 107 -1.49 9.62 7.91
C PHE A 107 -2.68 8.73 8.29
N ASP A 108 -3.88 9.12 7.93
CA ASP A 108 -5.11 8.31 8.06
C ASP A 108 -6.07 8.69 6.93
N ALA A 109 -6.06 7.91 5.87
CA ALA A 109 -6.87 8.16 4.68
C ALA A 109 -7.13 6.89 3.87
N PRO A 110 -8.20 6.84 3.07
CA PRO A 110 -8.34 5.89 1.98
C PRO A 110 -7.34 6.17 0.86
N VAL A 111 -6.78 5.10 0.29
CA VAL A 111 -5.78 5.19 -0.79
C VAL A 111 -6.16 4.25 -1.92
N ALA A 112 -6.10 4.73 -3.15
CA ALA A 112 -6.16 3.88 -4.32
C ALA A 112 -4.85 3.97 -5.12
N LEU A 113 -4.39 2.82 -5.59
CA LEU A 113 -3.29 2.70 -6.54
C LEU A 113 -3.88 2.30 -7.89
N VAL A 114 -3.67 3.10 -8.90
CA VAL A 114 -4.17 2.84 -10.25
C VAL A 114 -3.00 2.41 -11.13
N GLY A 115 -3.09 1.21 -11.67
CA GLY A 115 -2.08 0.66 -12.58
C GLY A 115 -1.94 1.51 -13.84
N ARG A 116 -0.71 1.65 -14.34
CA ARG A 116 -0.38 2.42 -15.53
C ARG A 116 0.30 1.58 -16.62
N GLY A 117 0.17 0.25 -16.48
CA GLY A 117 0.80 -0.70 -17.38
C GLY A 117 2.17 -1.18 -16.90
N ALA A 118 2.75 -2.11 -17.65
CA ALA A 118 4.00 -2.76 -17.29
C ALA A 118 5.15 -1.75 -17.17
N GLY A 119 5.90 -1.83 -16.07
CA GLY A 119 7.09 -1.00 -15.83
C GLY A 119 6.82 0.44 -15.39
N ALA A 120 5.56 0.90 -15.41
CA ALA A 120 5.21 2.23 -14.92
C ALA A 120 4.79 2.18 -13.44
N ALA A 121 5.26 3.14 -12.63
CA ALA A 121 4.78 3.29 -11.27
C ALA A 121 3.27 3.60 -11.25
N PRO A 122 2.48 2.99 -10.37
CA PRO A 122 1.05 3.27 -10.29
C PRO A 122 0.80 4.73 -9.89
N ARG A 123 -0.34 5.27 -10.31
CA ARG A 123 -0.83 6.55 -9.79
C ARG A 123 -1.43 6.32 -8.41
N VAL A 124 -1.08 7.20 -7.49
CA VAL A 124 -1.63 7.21 -6.12
C VAL A 124 -2.76 8.22 -6.05
N GLU A 125 -3.91 7.79 -5.56
CA GLU A 125 -5.08 8.64 -5.31
C GLU A 125 -5.41 8.54 -3.82
N VAL A 126 -5.44 9.68 -3.14
CA VAL A 126 -5.87 9.78 -1.74
C VAL A 126 -7.14 10.62 -1.71
N THR A 127 -8.23 10.05 -1.22
CA THR A 127 -9.55 10.70 -1.22
C THR A 127 -10.11 10.73 0.19
N GLY A 128 -10.16 11.93 0.79
CA GLY A 128 -10.58 12.09 2.17
C GLY A 128 -9.45 11.88 3.17
N GLY A 129 -9.81 11.87 4.45
CA GLY A 129 -8.90 11.61 5.55
C GLY A 129 -8.00 12.78 5.94
N THR A 130 -7.02 12.48 6.79
CA THR A 130 -6.17 13.48 7.43
C THR A 130 -4.68 13.17 7.26
N VAL A 131 -3.89 14.22 7.03
CA VAL A 131 -2.43 14.15 6.99
C VAL A 131 -1.86 15.21 7.92
N ASP A 132 -0.95 14.81 8.80
CA ASP A 132 -0.23 15.71 9.71
C ASP A 132 1.26 15.76 9.37
N LEU A 133 1.66 16.74 8.59
CA LEU A 133 3.05 16.90 8.15
C LEU A 133 4.04 17.23 9.26
N ARG A 134 3.56 17.63 10.46
CA ARG A 134 4.44 17.93 11.60
C ARG A 134 5.15 16.68 12.14
N GLN A 135 4.58 15.52 11.90
CA GLN A 135 5.08 14.23 12.40
C GLN A 135 5.84 13.43 11.32
N THR A 136 6.10 14.03 10.17
CA THR A 136 6.80 13.36 9.07
C THR A 136 8.09 14.08 8.72
N SER A 137 9.06 13.33 8.23
CA SER A 137 10.26 13.87 7.59
C SER A 137 9.99 14.40 6.18
N LEU A 138 8.81 14.15 5.61
CA LEU A 138 8.41 14.58 4.28
C LEU A 138 8.22 16.11 4.16
N GLY A 139 8.08 16.83 5.28
CA GLY A 139 7.94 18.29 5.33
C GLY A 139 9.25 19.07 5.52
N GLY A 140 10.38 18.38 5.65
CA GLY A 140 11.70 19.00 5.85
C GLY A 140 12.32 19.44 4.52
N SER A 141 12.40 20.77 4.33
CA SER A 141 13.22 21.52 3.39
C SER A 141 13.30 20.96 1.96
N GLY A 142 12.62 21.64 1.05
CA GLY A 142 12.68 21.37 -0.38
C GLY A 142 14.09 21.44 -0.95
N ASP A 143 14.83 20.37 -0.84
CA ASP A 143 15.98 20.09 -1.68
C ASP A 143 15.70 18.84 -2.50
N GLY A 144 15.35 19.14 -3.75
CA GLY A 144 15.61 18.27 -4.89
C GLY A 144 14.96 16.90 -4.84
N ALA A 145 13.88 16.75 -5.56
CA ALA A 145 13.55 15.49 -6.18
C ALA A 145 14.81 14.85 -6.76
N THR A 146 15.45 13.96 -6.02
CA THR A 146 16.43 13.05 -6.57
C THR A 146 15.71 12.22 -7.64
N GLY A 147 16.15 12.33 -8.88
CA GLY A 147 15.62 11.83 -10.12
C GLY A 147 15.15 10.38 -10.16
N GLY A 148 14.08 10.07 -9.44
CA GLY A 148 13.25 8.92 -9.70
C GLY A 148 12.05 9.39 -10.53
N GLN A 149 11.55 8.55 -11.43
CA GLN A 149 10.32 8.83 -12.15
C GLN A 149 9.23 9.12 -11.11
N GLY A 150 8.78 10.39 -11.03
CA GLY A 150 7.82 10.85 -10.05
C GLY A 150 6.55 9.98 -10.09
N VAL A 151 6.16 9.47 -8.94
CA VAL A 151 4.86 8.79 -8.79
C VAL A 151 3.78 9.86 -8.88
N PRO A 152 2.87 9.81 -9.88
CA PRO A 152 1.77 10.75 -9.92
C PRO A 152 0.88 10.57 -8.70
N ILE A 153 0.68 11.64 -7.93
CA ILE A 153 -0.14 11.63 -6.72
C ILE A 153 -1.28 12.64 -6.92
N ALA A 154 -2.51 12.20 -6.70
CA ALA A 154 -3.67 13.05 -6.61
C ALA A 154 -4.18 13.04 -5.16
N LEU A 155 -4.28 14.21 -4.55
CA LEU A 155 -4.69 14.36 -3.16
C LEU A 155 -6.02 15.11 -3.07
N GLN A 156 -6.97 14.54 -2.33
CA GLN A 156 -8.15 15.23 -1.85
C GLN A 156 -8.27 14.89 -0.37
N LEU A 157 -7.89 15.82 0.49
CA LEU A 157 -7.84 15.62 1.94
C LEU A 157 -8.90 16.47 2.65
N GLU A 158 -9.54 15.90 3.65
CA GLU A 158 -10.42 16.63 4.55
C GLU A 158 -9.61 17.62 5.40
N ARG A 159 -8.40 17.20 5.83
CA ARG A 159 -7.51 18.05 6.63
C ARG A 159 -6.04 17.74 6.33
N LEU A 160 -5.28 18.79 6.08
CA LEU A 160 -3.83 18.76 5.97
C LEU A 160 -3.26 19.70 7.05
N GLN A 161 -2.65 19.13 8.09
CA GLN A 161 -1.97 19.90 9.13
C GLN A 161 -0.52 20.14 8.72
N ILE A 162 -0.12 21.40 8.59
CA ILE A 162 1.22 21.80 8.12
C ILE A 162 2.09 22.22 9.31
N SER A 163 1.53 23.02 10.25
CA SER A 163 2.22 23.45 11.47
C SER A 163 1.20 23.59 12.61
N GLU A 164 1.63 23.96 13.82
CA GLU A 164 0.73 24.12 14.97
C GLU A 164 -0.41 25.13 14.73
N GLY A 165 -0.15 26.19 13.95
CA GLY A 165 -1.12 27.23 13.63
C GLY A 165 -1.71 27.17 12.22
N LEU A 166 -1.30 26.22 11.37
CA LEU A 166 -1.71 26.15 9.97
C LEU A 166 -2.24 24.78 9.59
N ALA A 167 -3.53 24.73 9.30
CA ALA A 167 -4.17 23.58 8.69
C ALA A 167 -4.99 24.02 7.48
N LEU A 168 -4.97 23.20 6.43
CA LEU A 168 -5.84 23.34 5.26
C LEU A 168 -6.97 22.31 5.37
N THR A 169 -8.18 22.76 5.08
CA THR A 169 -9.36 21.88 4.98
C THR A 169 -9.80 21.80 3.52
N GLU A 170 -10.39 20.66 3.15
CA GLU A 170 -10.81 20.38 1.77
C GLU A 170 -9.68 20.59 0.74
N PHE A 171 -8.48 20.21 1.11
CA PHE A 171 -7.29 20.37 0.25
C PHE A 171 -7.38 19.48 -0.99
N ARG A 172 -7.02 20.05 -2.15
CA ARG A 172 -6.89 19.34 -3.43
C ARG A 172 -5.55 19.67 -4.07
N GLY A 173 -4.82 18.63 -4.51
CA GLY A 173 -3.52 18.75 -5.14
C GLY A 173 -3.18 17.54 -6.02
#